data_2da1f092ae67982f9b7b05f47e61215f
#
_entry.id   2da1f092ae67982f9b7b05f47e61215f
#
_cell.length_a   1.000
_cell.length_b   1.000
_cell.length_c   1.000
_cell.angle_alpha   90.00
_cell.angle_beta   90.00
_cell.angle_gamma   90.00
#
_symmetry.space_group_name_H-M   'P 1'
#
loop_
_entity.id
_entity.type
_entity.pdbx_description
1 polymer ?
#
loop_
_entity_poly.entity_id
_entity_poly.type
_entity_poly.pdbx_seq_one_letter_code
_entity_poly.pdbx_strand_id
1 'polypeptide(L)'
;MKKVIVTGGLGFIGSNLIKILLKKKYFVINIDKVSYSSNFYNVKKFSNNRNYKFFKIDINNDKKILKIFKKYKPNAIFNLAAETHVDRSIDGPESFIKNNILGAFKLLQAFRKFVERYKNSLLIHISTDEVYGDVLTGRSKEEDAYKPSSPYAASKASSDHL
;
A
#
# COMPACT_ATOMS: atom_id res chain seq x y z
N MET A 1 20.19 9.21 -7.06
CA MET A 1 19.67 7.99 -6.39
C MET A 1 18.13 8.00 -6.49
N LYS A 2 17.53 6.95 -7.02
CA LYS A 2 16.06 6.83 -7.12
C LYS A 2 15.44 6.71 -5.72
N LYS A 3 14.33 7.39 -5.52
CA LYS A 3 13.57 7.41 -4.25
C LYS A 3 12.26 6.68 -4.42
N VAL A 4 11.92 5.84 -3.46
CA VAL A 4 10.72 5.01 -3.49
C VAL A 4 9.98 5.12 -2.17
N ILE A 5 8.67 5.25 -2.24
CA ILE A 5 7.79 5.16 -1.07
C ILE A 5 7.17 3.76 -1.02
N VAL A 6 7.12 3.19 0.17
CA VAL A 6 6.38 1.96 0.46
C VAL A 6 5.40 2.28 1.57
N THR A 7 4.10 2.14 1.32
CA THR A 7 3.08 2.20 2.38
C THR A 7 2.83 0.79 2.93
N GLY A 8 2.48 0.67 4.21
CA GLY A 8 2.35 -0.65 4.85
C GLY A 8 3.68 -1.39 5.01
N GLY A 9 4.79 -0.64 5.12
CA GLY A 9 6.12 -1.21 5.12
C GLY A 9 6.54 -1.89 6.43
N LEU A 10 5.74 -1.85 7.49
CA LEU A 10 5.94 -2.65 8.70
C LEU A 10 5.27 -4.02 8.62
N GLY A 11 4.41 -4.25 7.62
CA GLY A 11 3.80 -5.55 7.33
C GLY A 11 4.79 -6.54 6.70
N PHE A 12 4.33 -7.78 6.51
CA PHE A 12 5.17 -8.87 5.99
C PHE A 12 5.71 -8.57 4.58
N ILE A 13 4.83 -8.31 3.61
CA ILE A 13 5.23 -8.06 2.22
C ILE A 13 6.02 -6.75 2.12
N GLY A 14 5.53 -5.67 2.74
CA GLY A 14 6.16 -4.34 2.67
C GLY A 14 7.58 -4.32 3.21
N SER A 15 7.84 -4.99 4.33
CA SER A 15 9.19 -5.07 4.92
C SER A 15 10.18 -5.85 4.06
N ASN A 16 9.73 -6.92 3.39
CA ASN A 16 10.55 -7.67 2.44
C ASN A 16 10.85 -6.87 1.17
N LEU A 17 9.86 -6.13 0.65
CA LEU A 17 10.09 -5.20 -0.46
C LEU A 17 11.12 -4.12 -0.10
N ILE A 18 10.99 -3.50 1.08
CA ILE A 18 11.96 -2.51 1.59
C ILE A 18 13.38 -3.09 1.62
N LYS A 19 13.54 -4.32 2.13
CA LYS A 19 14.83 -5.02 2.15
C LYS A 19 15.46 -5.16 0.75
N ILE A 20 14.64 -5.53 -0.23
CA ILE A 20 15.09 -5.68 -1.63
C ILE A 20 15.49 -4.32 -2.21
N LEU A 21 14.66 -3.28 -2.01
CA LEU A 21 14.92 -1.93 -2.51
C LEU A 21 16.21 -1.33 -1.92
N LEU A 22 16.45 -1.52 -0.62
CA LEU A 22 17.68 -1.07 0.04
C LEU A 22 18.93 -1.79 -0.49
N LYS A 23 18.84 -3.12 -0.74
CA LYS A 23 19.92 -3.86 -1.40
C LYS A 23 20.22 -3.32 -2.79
N LYS A 24 19.20 -2.88 -3.53
CA LYS A 24 19.33 -2.22 -4.84
C LYS A 24 19.71 -0.74 -4.75
N LYS A 25 20.12 -0.26 -3.56
CA LYS A 25 20.59 1.13 -3.31
C LYS A 25 19.55 2.22 -3.61
N TYR A 26 18.25 1.91 -3.49
CA TYR A 26 17.21 2.94 -3.50
C TYR A 26 17.18 3.70 -2.16
N PHE A 27 16.73 4.95 -2.19
CA PHE A 27 16.34 5.66 -0.98
C PHE A 27 14.86 5.31 -0.69
N VAL A 28 14.61 4.64 0.42
CA VAL A 28 13.30 4.10 0.76
C VAL A 28 12.63 4.91 1.87
N ILE A 29 11.44 5.38 1.60
CA ILE A 29 10.56 6.05 2.57
C ILE A 29 9.44 5.06 2.92
N ASN A 30 9.45 4.57 4.14
CA ASN A 30 8.41 3.71 4.68
C ASN A 30 7.34 4.56 5.37
N ILE A 31 6.09 4.39 4.97
CA ILE A 31 4.93 5.04 5.57
C ILE A 31 4.01 3.94 6.13
N ASP A 32 3.74 3.98 7.43
CA ASP A 32 2.86 3.01 8.09
C ASP A 32 2.09 3.69 9.23
N LYS A 33 0.82 3.33 9.42
CA LYS A 33 0.01 3.87 10.52
C LYS A 33 0.32 3.22 11.86
N VAL A 34 1.02 2.08 11.84
CA VAL A 34 1.30 1.21 13.00
C VAL A 34 -0.01 0.60 13.54
N SER A 35 -0.55 -0.36 12.81
CA SER A 35 -1.72 -1.15 13.21
C SER A 35 -1.30 -2.44 13.95
N TYR A 36 -2.27 -3.26 14.31
CA TYR A 36 -2.05 -4.56 14.95
C TYR A 36 -1.14 -5.51 14.13
N SER A 37 -1.17 -5.40 12.80
CA SER A 37 -0.36 -6.21 11.89
C SER A 37 1.04 -5.65 11.64
N SER A 38 1.34 -4.47 12.16
CA SER A 38 2.64 -3.80 11.99
C SER A 38 3.65 -4.35 12.99
N ASN A 39 4.86 -4.69 12.50
CA ASN A 39 5.93 -5.20 13.36
C ASN A 39 7.25 -4.47 13.07
N PHE A 40 7.73 -3.69 14.02
CA PHE A 40 9.02 -3.00 13.94
C PHE A 40 10.22 -3.94 13.85
N TYR A 41 10.09 -5.17 14.33
CA TYR A 41 11.15 -6.17 14.23
C TYR A 41 11.51 -6.46 12.76
N ASN A 42 10.52 -6.43 11.87
CA ASN A 42 10.72 -6.66 10.43
C ASN A 42 11.70 -5.67 9.80
N VAL A 43 11.77 -4.46 10.31
CA VAL A 43 12.61 -3.36 9.78
C VAL A 43 13.82 -3.04 10.65
N LYS A 44 14.01 -3.71 11.80
CA LYS A 44 15.08 -3.45 12.78
C LYS A 44 16.47 -3.47 12.14
N LYS A 45 16.73 -4.43 11.23
CA LYS A 45 18.04 -4.60 10.59
C LYS A 45 18.49 -3.42 9.72
N PHE A 46 17.56 -2.57 9.30
CA PHE A 46 17.86 -1.42 8.44
C PHE A 46 17.36 -0.08 8.99
N SER A 47 16.92 -0.04 10.25
CA SER A 47 16.48 1.20 10.91
C SER A 47 17.56 2.30 10.87
N ASN A 48 18.83 1.93 10.99
CA ASN A 48 19.99 2.84 10.96
C ASN A 48 20.57 3.04 9.55
N ASN A 49 19.94 2.48 8.50
CA ASN A 49 20.44 2.66 7.14
C ASN A 49 20.17 4.10 6.68
N ARG A 50 21.25 4.82 6.22
CA ARG A 50 21.15 6.20 5.73
C ARG A 50 20.16 6.40 4.57
N ASN A 51 19.86 5.32 3.84
CA ASN A 51 18.91 5.30 2.72
C ASN A 51 17.50 4.88 3.13
N TYR A 52 17.21 4.74 4.42
CA TYR A 52 15.90 4.38 4.95
C TYR A 52 15.34 5.48 5.84
N LYS A 53 14.06 5.81 5.66
CA LYS A 53 13.32 6.69 6.56
C LYS A 53 11.94 6.13 6.83
N PHE A 54 11.52 6.21 8.08
CA PHE A 54 10.21 5.80 8.53
C PHE A 54 9.35 7.01 8.93
N PHE A 55 8.07 6.96 8.57
CA PHE A 55 7.06 7.93 8.98
C PHE A 55 5.82 7.22 9.48
N LYS A 56 5.43 7.47 10.73
CA LYS A 56 4.15 7.02 11.28
C LYS A 56 3.04 7.93 10.76
N ILE A 57 2.43 7.53 9.64
CA ILE A 57 1.35 8.29 8.98
C ILE A 57 0.31 7.31 8.45
N ASP A 58 -0.97 7.61 8.69
CA ASP A 58 -2.09 6.93 8.05
C ASP A 58 -2.27 7.45 6.62
N ILE A 59 -2.47 6.55 5.64
CA ILE A 59 -2.72 6.92 4.24
C ILE A 59 -4.02 7.72 4.07
N ASN A 60 -4.95 7.66 5.02
CA ASN A 60 -6.13 8.52 5.09
C ASN A 60 -5.78 10.00 5.27
N ASN A 61 -4.55 10.34 5.69
CA ASN A 61 -4.12 11.72 5.83
C ASN A 61 -3.44 12.22 4.55
N ASP A 62 -4.25 12.52 3.53
CA ASP A 62 -3.79 12.98 2.21
C ASP A 62 -2.88 14.22 2.31
N LYS A 63 -3.14 15.14 3.24
CA LYS A 63 -2.32 16.35 3.45
C LYS A 63 -0.89 16.01 3.90
N LYS A 64 -0.74 15.09 4.87
CA LYS A 64 0.59 14.63 5.32
C LYS A 64 1.28 13.82 4.22
N ILE A 65 0.56 12.95 3.52
CA ILE A 65 1.07 12.16 2.40
C ILE A 65 1.60 13.10 1.29
N LEU A 66 0.83 14.09 0.87
CA LEU A 66 1.23 15.04 -0.16
C LEU A 66 2.48 15.85 0.27
N LYS A 67 2.61 16.22 1.55
CA LYS A 67 3.84 16.86 2.08
C LYS A 67 5.06 15.96 1.90
N ILE A 68 4.93 14.65 2.18
CA ILE A 68 6.01 13.67 1.97
C ILE A 68 6.35 13.55 0.47
N PHE A 69 5.36 13.44 -0.40
CA PHE A 69 5.57 13.38 -1.85
C PHE A 69 6.34 14.59 -2.37
N LYS A 70 5.90 15.80 -2.01
CA LYS A 70 6.57 17.05 -2.40
C LYS A 70 8.01 17.16 -1.87
N LYS A 71 8.24 16.72 -0.62
CA LYS A 71 9.56 16.76 0.02
C LYS A 71 10.56 15.79 -0.63
N TYR A 72 10.13 14.55 -0.87
CA TYR A 72 11.04 13.50 -1.34
C TYR A 72 11.05 13.31 -2.86
N LYS A 73 10.00 13.72 -3.55
CA LYS A 73 9.82 13.56 -5.01
C LYS A 73 10.12 12.13 -5.45
N PRO A 74 9.32 11.14 -4.99
CA PRO A 74 9.56 9.73 -5.28
C PRO A 74 9.42 9.44 -6.77
N ASN A 75 10.21 8.49 -7.27
CA ASN A 75 10.09 7.94 -8.62
C ASN A 75 8.98 6.87 -8.69
N ALA A 76 8.74 6.17 -7.56
CA ALA A 76 7.67 5.19 -7.46
C ALA A 76 7.10 5.14 -6.04
N ILE A 77 5.82 4.80 -5.96
CA ILE A 77 5.09 4.58 -4.72
C ILE A 77 4.45 3.19 -4.81
N PHE A 78 4.80 2.31 -3.89
CA PHE A 78 4.17 1.01 -3.72
C PHE A 78 3.14 1.09 -2.60
N ASN A 79 1.86 0.93 -2.96
CA ASN A 79 0.79 0.92 -1.97
C ASN A 79 0.47 -0.52 -1.53
N LEU A 80 1.02 -0.89 -0.37
CA LEU A 80 0.75 -2.16 0.31
C LEU A 80 -0.04 -1.95 1.61
N ALA A 81 -0.38 -0.70 1.97
CA ALA A 81 -1.18 -0.43 3.14
C ALA A 81 -2.61 -0.90 2.93
N ALA A 82 -3.01 -1.93 3.65
CA ALA A 82 -4.35 -2.51 3.64
C ALA A 82 -4.63 -3.28 4.92
N GLU A 83 -5.91 -3.45 5.26
CA GLU A 83 -6.38 -4.53 6.12
C GLU A 83 -6.55 -5.78 5.24
N THR A 84 -6.02 -6.93 5.68
CA THR A 84 -5.89 -8.12 4.80
C THR A 84 -6.46 -9.41 5.37
N HIS A 85 -6.96 -9.40 6.61
CA HIS A 85 -7.42 -10.61 7.28
C HIS A 85 -8.89 -10.87 6.96
N VAL A 86 -9.17 -11.87 6.11
CA VAL A 86 -10.51 -12.16 5.59
C VAL A 86 -11.54 -12.36 6.70
N ASP A 87 -11.29 -13.27 7.68
CA ASP A 87 -12.24 -13.55 8.75
C ASP A 87 -12.61 -12.29 9.54
N ARG A 88 -11.61 -11.43 9.84
CA ARG A 88 -11.86 -10.13 10.49
C ARG A 88 -12.70 -9.19 9.64
N SER A 89 -12.67 -9.33 8.33
CA SER A 89 -13.51 -8.51 7.45
C SER A 89 -15.00 -8.90 7.55
N ILE A 90 -15.27 -10.16 7.87
CA ILE A 90 -16.63 -10.66 8.07
C ILE A 90 -17.18 -10.14 9.40
N ASP A 91 -16.38 -10.22 10.48
CA ASP A 91 -16.80 -9.79 11.81
C ASP A 91 -16.89 -8.26 11.94
N GLY A 92 -16.02 -7.50 11.24
CA GLY A 92 -15.95 -6.04 11.35
C GLY A 92 -15.47 -5.36 10.06
N PRO A 93 -16.34 -5.25 9.04
CA PRO A 93 -15.98 -4.74 7.71
C PRO A 93 -15.62 -3.25 7.69
N GLU A 94 -16.03 -2.46 8.68
CA GLU A 94 -15.86 -1.01 8.70
C GLU A 94 -14.38 -0.59 8.56
N SER A 95 -13.46 -1.31 9.24
CA SER A 95 -12.04 -1.03 9.15
C SER A 95 -11.48 -1.23 7.73
N PHE A 96 -12.03 -2.20 6.98
CA PHE A 96 -11.66 -2.49 5.59
C PHE A 96 -12.15 -1.41 4.64
N ILE A 97 -13.39 -0.95 4.80
CA ILE A 97 -13.93 0.19 4.04
C ILE A 97 -13.07 1.43 4.27
N LYS A 98 -12.79 1.75 5.52
CA LYS A 98 -12.01 2.93 5.89
C LYS A 98 -10.56 2.87 5.39
N ASN A 99 -9.90 1.73 5.50
CA ASN A 99 -8.48 1.63 5.16
C ASN A 99 -8.26 1.26 3.70
N ASN A 100 -9.00 0.29 3.15
CA ASN A 100 -8.75 -0.20 1.81
C ASN A 100 -9.41 0.67 0.75
N ILE A 101 -10.63 1.17 0.98
CA ILE A 101 -11.32 2.03 0.00
C ILE A 101 -10.96 3.50 0.24
N LEU A 102 -11.35 4.06 1.39
CA LEU A 102 -11.13 5.48 1.64
C LEU A 102 -9.64 5.82 1.71
N GLY A 103 -8.83 4.97 2.34
CA GLY A 103 -7.37 5.13 2.40
C GLY A 103 -6.72 5.13 1.02
N ALA A 104 -7.09 4.18 0.15
CA ALA A 104 -6.63 4.14 -1.24
C ALA A 104 -7.06 5.40 -2.00
N PHE A 105 -8.33 5.79 -1.90
CA PHE A 105 -8.83 7.03 -2.50
C PHE A 105 -8.03 8.26 -2.07
N LYS A 106 -7.77 8.42 -0.78
CA LYS A 106 -6.99 9.56 -0.23
C LYS A 106 -5.56 9.56 -0.73
N LEU A 107 -4.92 8.39 -0.80
CA LEU A 107 -3.58 8.23 -1.37
C LEU A 107 -3.56 8.62 -2.86
N LEU A 108 -4.54 8.13 -3.64
CA LEU A 108 -4.69 8.47 -5.06
C LEU A 108 -4.93 9.97 -5.26
N GLN A 109 -5.74 10.62 -4.44
CA GLN A 109 -5.94 12.07 -4.49
C GLN A 109 -4.64 12.85 -4.21
N ALA A 110 -3.85 12.40 -3.22
CA ALA A 110 -2.54 13.00 -2.96
C ALA A 110 -1.57 12.78 -4.13
N PHE A 111 -1.59 11.58 -4.74
CA PHE A 111 -0.76 11.25 -5.89
C PHE A 111 -1.16 12.07 -7.12
N ARG A 112 -2.44 12.19 -7.44
CA ARG A 112 -2.95 13.02 -8.54
C ARG A 112 -2.42 14.45 -8.46
N LYS A 113 -2.57 15.10 -7.28
CA LYS A 113 -2.05 16.45 -7.03
C LYS A 113 -0.52 16.54 -7.12
N PHE A 114 0.17 15.46 -6.83
CA PHE A 114 1.62 15.42 -6.92
C PHE A 114 2.11 15.31 -8.35
N VAL A 115 1.50 14.45 -9.19
CA VAL A 115 1.94 14.22 -10.57
C VAL A 115 1.60 15.37 -11.53
N GLU A 116 0.68 16.25 -11.17
CA GLU A 116 0.47 17.51 -11.91
C GLU A 116 1.79 18.25 -12.15
N ARG A 117 2.69 18.22 -11.17
CA ARG A 117 4.00 18.86 -11.24
C ARG A 117 5.16 17.87 -11.49
N TYR A 118 5.03 16.62 -11.08
CA TYR A 118 6.09 15.60 -11.11
C TYR A 118 5.66 14.39 -11.93
N LYS A 119 5.52 14.58 -13.25
CA LYS A 119 4.90 13.64 -14.21
C LYS A 119 5.57 12.25 -14.30
N ASN A 120 6.84 12.11 -13.91
CA ASN A 120 7.61 10.87 -14.05
C ASN A 120 7.58 9.98 -12.79
N SER A 121 6.51 10.06 -11.99
CA SER A 121 6.31 9.18 -10.84
C SER A 121 5.25 8.13 -11.15
N LEU A 122 5.45 6.91 -10.64
CA LEU A 122 4.51 5.80 -10.77
C LEU A 122 3.88 5.47 -9.42
N LEU A 123 2.60 5.12 -9.41
CA LEU A 123 1.95 4.48 -8.28
C LEU A 123 1.61 3.04 -8.66
N ILE A 124 2.08 2.09 -7.86
CA ILE A 124 1.82 0.67 -7.99
C ILE A 124 0.93 0.27 -6.82
N HIS A 125 -0.34 -0.02 -7.11
CA HIS A 125 -1.30 -0.53 -6.12
C HIS A 125 -1.24 -2.05 -6.08
N ILE A 126 -1.11 -2.61 -4.88
CA ILE A 126 -1.07 -4.06 -4.71
C ILE A 126 -2.49 -4.55 -4.42
N SER A 127 -3.05 -5.30 -5.35
CA SER A 127 -4.36 -5.94 -5.24
C SER A 127 -4.24 -7.39 -4.73
N THR A 128 -5.25 -8.20 -5.00
CA THR A 128 -5.35 -9.61 -4.62
C THR A 128 -6.13 -10.37 -5.69
N ASP A 129 -5.86 -11.64 -5.86
CA ASP A 129 -6.65 -12.55 -6.70
C ASP A 129 -8.06 -12.81 -6.16
N GLU A 130 -8.29 -12.58 -4.86
CA GLU A 130 -9.63 -12.72 -4.26
C GLU A 130 -10.67 -11.76 -4.86
N VAL A 131 -10.26 -10.73 -5.60
CA VAL A 131 -11.20 -9.86 -6.34
C VAL A 131 -11.99 -10.61 -7.41
N TYR A 132 -11.46 -11.75 -7.89
CA TYR A 132 -12.14 -12.62 -8.86
C TYR A 132 -13.13 -13.60 -8.21
N GLY A 133 -13.10 -13.73 -6.87
CA GLY A 133 -13.95 -14.65 -6.11
C GLY A 133 -13.41 -16.07 -6.03
N ASP A 134 -14.27 -16.99 -5.61
CA ASP A 134 -13.89 -18.38 -5.39
C ASP A 134 -13.72 -19.12 -6.74
N VAL A 135 -12.58 -19.76 -6.91
CA VAL A 135 -12.25 -20.55 -8.12
C VAL A 135 -12.31 -22.02 -7.76
N LEU A 136 -13.41 -22.70 -8.15
CA LEU A 136 -13.61 -24.13 -7.89
C LEU A 136 -12.69 -25.01 -8.74
N THR A 137 -12.37 -24.60 -9.96
CA THR A 137 -11.48 -25.31 -10.88
C THR A 137 -10.70 -24.33 -11.75
N GLY A 138 -9.43 -24.63 -12.03
CA GLY A 138 -8.61 -23.81 -12.92
C GLY A 138 -7.92 -22.63 -12.22
N ARG A 139 -7.88 -21.48 -12.87
CA ARG A 139 -7.23 -20.24 -12.41
C ARG A 139 -8.01 -19.04 -12.91
N SER A 140 -8.06 -17.97 -12.12
CA SER A 140 -8.49 -16.66 -12.58
C SER A 140 -7.50 -16.07 -13.59
N LYS A 141 -8.01 -15.34 -14.55
CA LYS A 141 -7.26 -14.56 -15.53
C LYS A 141 -7.52 -13.08 -15.32
N GLU A 142 -6.66 -12.24 -15.84
CA GLU A 142 -6.76 -10.79 -15.67
C GLU A 142 -8.01 -10.21 -16.38
N GLU A 143 -8.56 -10.91 -17.37
CA GLU A 143 -9.77 -10.52 -18.10
C GLU A 143 -11.07 -10.96 -17.41
N ASP A 144 -10.98 -11.79 -16.37
CA ASP A 144 -12.16 -12.31 -15.67
C ASP A 144 -12.89 -11.19 -14.92
N ALA A 145 -14.21 -11.30 -14.88
CA ALA A 145 -15.03 -10.35 -14.13
C ALA A 145 -14.79 -10.47 -12.61
N TYR A 146 -14.71 -9.34 -11.93
CA TYR A 146 -14.62 -9.32 -10.47
C TYR A 146 -15.90 -9.86 -9.83
N LYS A 147 -15.75 -10.83 -8.91
CA LYS A 147 -16.83 -11.48 -8.16
C LYS A 147 -16.42 -11.68 -6.68
N PRO A 148 -16.06 -10.63 -5.97
CA PRO A 148 -15.53 -10.74 -4.61
C PRO A 148 -16.54 -11.43 -3.68
N SER A 149 -16.06 -12.42 -2.89
CA SER A 149 -16.90 -13.25 -2.00
C SER A 149 -16.77 -12.87 -0.51
N SER A 150 -15.94 -11.88 -0.19
CA SER A 150 -15.77 -11.39 1.18
C SER A 150 -15.74 -9.87 1.25
N PRO A 151 -15.99 -9.24 2.43
CA PRO A 151 -15.82 -7.79 2.60
C PRO A 151 -14.38 -7.32 2.32
N TYR A 152 -13.37 -8.13 2.66
CA TYR A 152 -12.00 -7.86 2.26
C TYR A 152 -11.85 -7.79 0.75
N ALA A 153 -12.25 -8.85 0.04
CA ALA A 153 -12.17 -8.94 -1.41
C ALA A 153 -12.95 -7.80 -2.08
N ALA A 154 -14.17 -7.49 -1.60
CA ALA A 154 -14.98 -6.38 -2.08
C ALA A 154 -14.30 -5.02 -1.88
N SER A 155 -13.62 -4.83 -0.73
CA SER A 155 -12.88 -3.60 -0.46
C SER A 155 -11.66 -3.43 -1.39
N LYS A 156 -11.00 -4.54 -1.74
CA LYS A 156 -9.87 -4.53 -2.69
C LYS A 156 -10.35 -4.30 -4.11
N ALA A 157 -11.41 -4.98 -4.54
CA ALA A 157 -12.04 -4.75 -5.84
C ALA A 157 -12.48 -3.28 -6.01
N SER A 158 -13.08 -2.69 -4.96
CA SER A 158 -13.45 -1.27 -4.95
C SER A 158 -12.23 -0.36 -5.11
N SER A 159 -11.12 -0.66 -4.45
CA SER A 159 -9.90 0.17 -4.58
C SER A 159 -9.21 0.04 -5.94
N ASP A 160 -9.39 -1.10 -6.63
CA ASP A 160 -8.86 -1.31 -7.98
C ASP A 160 -9.64 -0.50 -9.04
N HIS A 161 -10.93 -0.22 -8.77
CA HIS A 161 -11.78 0.59 -9.64
C HIS A 161 -11.65 2.11 -9.43
N LEU A 162 -10.90 2.58 -8.42
CA LEU A 162 -10.65 4.01 -8.15
C LEU A 162 -9.54 4.58 -9.04
#